data_27443c9770dd623c2097e5bc8081212c
#
_entry.id   27443c9770dd623c2097e5bc8081212c
#
_cell.length_a   1.000
_cell.length_b   1.000
_cell.length_c   1.000
_cell.angle_alpha   90.00
_cell.angle_beta   90.00
_cell.angle_gamma   90.00
#
_symmetry.space_group_name_H-M   'P 1'
#
loop_
_entity.id
_entity.type
_entity.pdbx_description
1 polymer ?
#
loop_
_entity_poly.entity_id
_entity_poly.type
_entity_poly.pdbx_seq_one_letter_code
_entity_poly.pdbx_strand_id
1 'polypeptide(L)'
;GLYYQSPFYKELRQQQIDEKGNHVTVLNKDIKSQRALHFILGADYTFKAADRNFKLSAELYYKKLDPINPYTVDNVKIRYYGDNCAKGYAMGMDVKFFGEFVPGTDSWISFSLMKSEQTIGETTKAPLPNSPSYNVSLFFQDYFPGYKRVKLNLKGVVAGGLPQTIPGQGYEAGYFRTPAYKRVDIGLSYQLAGGNDAIMDKGLFRHLKNIWIGADVFNLFGIKNVSSYYWITDAYNVQYAVPNYLTGRQFNARLIVDF
;
A
#
# COMPACT_ATOMS: atom_id res chain seq x y z
N GLY A 1 15.55 -12.69 -11.75
CA GLY A 1 14.60 -13.79 -11.89
C GLY A 1 13.62 -13.56 -13.01
N LEU A 2 13.10 -14.63 -13.61
CA LEU A 2 12.08 -14.60 -14.63
C LEU A 2 10.78 -15.19 -14.05
N TYR A 3 9.68 -14.44 -14.15
CA TYR A 3 8.40 -14.78 -13.53
C TYR A 3 7.28 -14.76 -14.55
N TYR A 4 6.32 -15.68 -14.38
CA TYR A 4 5.12 -15.77 -15.19
C TYR A 4 3.89 -15.76 -14.30
N GLN A 5 2.86 -15.04 -14.74
CA GLN A 5 1.55 -15.01 -14.10
C GLN A 5 0.49 -15.44 -15.11
N SER A 6 -0.18 -16.53 -14.82
CA SER A 6 -1.32 -16.98 -15.62
C SER A 6 -2.48 -15.97 -15.51
N PRO A 7 -3.23 -15.75 -16.58
CA PRO A 7 -4.35 -14.81 -16.56
C PRO A 7 -5.47 -15.30 -15.63
N PHE A 8 -6.06 -14.39 -14.86
CA PHE A 8 -7.28 -14.63 -14.11
C PHE A 8 -8.51 -14.61 -15.04
N TYR A 9 -9.59 -15.24 -14.62
CA TYR A 9 -10.84 -15.25 -15.40
C TYR A 9 -11.33 -13.84 -15.80
N LYS A 10 -11.15 -12.84 -14.95
CA LYS A 10 -11.52 -11.45 -15.25
C LYS A 10 -10.65 -10.82 -16.34
N GLU A 11 -9.40 -11.23 -16.45
CA GLU A 11 -8.44 -10.75 -17.46
C GLU A 11 -8.76 -11.26 -18.86
N LEU A 12 -9.49 -12.38 -18.97
CA LEU A 12 -9.92 -12.94 -20.24
C LEU A 12 -11.06 -12.14 -20.91
N ARG A 13 -11.68 -11.21 -20.17
CA ARG A 13 -12.83 -10.45 -20.66
C ARG A 13 -12.35 -9.26 -21.49
N GLN A 14 -12.59 -9.33 -22.78
CA GLN A 14 -12.33 -8.25 -23.73
C GLN A 14 -13.64 -7.53 -24.08
N GLN A 15 -13.62 -6.19 -24.06
CA GLN A 15 -14.73 -5.38 -24.57
C GLN A 15 -14.58 -5.24 -26.07
N GLN A 16 -15.61 -5.61 -26.82
CA GLN A 16 -15.68 -5.47 -28.27
C GLN A 16 -16.95 -4.70 -28.64
N ILE A 17 -16.94 -4.08 -29.80
CA ILE A 17 -18.13 -3.45 -30.37
C ILE A 17 -18.69 -4.44 -31.39
N ASP A 18 -19.94 -4.86 -31.22
CA ASP A 18 -20.62 -5.74 -32.18
C ASP A 18 -20.98 -5.00 -33.49
N GLU A 19 -21.45 -5.75 -34.50
CA GLU A 19 -21.85 -5.18 -35.79
C GLU A 19 -22.99 -4.16 -35.69
N LYS A 20 -23.68 -4.11 -34.55
CA LYS A 20 -24.79 -3.19 -34.26
C LYS A 20 -24.33 -1.98 -33.46
N GLY A 21 -23.04 -1.85 -33.16
CA GLY A 21 -22.46 -0.77 -32.36
C GLY A 21 -22.62 -0.94 -30.85
N ASN A 22 -23.04 -2.10 -30.33
CA ASN A 22 -23.18 -2.34 -28.89
C ASN A 22 -21.86 -2.83 -28.29
N HIS A 23 -21.57 -2.41 -27.06
CA HIS A 23 -20.46 -2.95 -26.30
C HIS A 23 -20.80 -4.35 -25.76
N VAL A 24 -20.09 -5.35 -26.25
CA VAL A 24 -20.24 -6.75 -25.83
C VAL A 24 -18.96 -7.22 -25.14
N THR A 25 -19.10 -8.09 -24.15
CA THR A 25 -17.95 -8.71 -23.46
C THR A 25 -17.72 -10.10 -24.07
N VAL A 26 -16.57 -10.30 -24.69
CA VAL A 26 -16.14 -11.57 -25.24
C VAL A 26 -15.01 -12.16 -24.40
N LEU A 27 -14.91 -13.49 -24.31
CA LEU A 27 -13.80 -14.17 -23.66
C LEU A 27 -12.68 -14.39 -24.66
N ASN A 28 -11.56 -13.72 -24.45
CA ASN A 28 -10.32 -13.99 -25.18
C ASN A 28 -9.57 -15.14 -24.50
N LYS A 29 -9.61 -16.32 -25.09
CA LYS A 29 -8.92 -17.53 -24.60
C LYS A 29 -7.44 -17.60 -25.00
N ASP A 30 -6.99 -16.71 -25.90
CA ASP A 30 -5.64 -16.69 -26.43
C ASP A 30 -4.68 -15.81 -25.64
N ILE A 31 -5.18 -15.20 -24.54
CA ILE A 31 -4.35 -14.42 -23.62
C ILE A 31 -3.22 -15.29 -23.07
N LYS A 32 -2.00 -14.80 -23.22
CA LYS A 32 -0.78 -15.43 -22.70
C LYS A 32 -0.52 -15.03 -21.26
N SER A 33 0.22 -15.86 -20.55
CA SER A 33 0.75 -15.49 -19.23
C SER A 33 1.55 -14.20 -19.30
N GLN A 34 1.30 -13.30 -18.38
CA GLN A 34 2.11 -12.09 -18.23
C GLN A 34 3.50 -12.48 -17.74
N ARG A 35 4.53 -11.81 -18.22
CA ARG A 35 5.93 -12.12 -17.94
C ARG A 35 6.65 -10.90 -17.37
N ALA A 36 7.46 -11.16 -16.35
CA ALA A 36 8.30 -10.15 -15.72
C ALA A 36 9.74 -10.66 -15.54
N LEU A 37 10.71 -9.93 -16.05
CA LEU A 37 12.13 -10.16 -15.81
C LEU A 37 12.63 -9.15 -14.78
N HIS A 38 13.12 -9.64 -13.65
CA HIS A 38 13.55 -8.83 -12.51
C HIS A 38 15.07 -8.84 -12.36
N PHE A 39 15.64 -7.66 -12.23
CA PHE A 39 17.00 -7.41 -11.78
C PHE A 39 16.95 -6.66 -10.47
N ILE A 40 17.59 -7.20 -9.44
CA ILE A 40 17.56 -6.66 -8.08
C ILE A 40 18.98 -6.70 -7.56
N LEU A 41 19.43 -5.56 -6.99
CA LEU A 41 20.68 -5.42 -6.27
C LEU A 41 20.36 -4.87 -4.89
N GLY A 42 20.65 -5.65 -3.85
CA GLY A 42 20.40 -5.27 -2.46
C GLY A 42 21.64 -5.36 -1.61
N ALA A 43 21.70 -4.52 -0.58
CA ALA A 43 22.74 -4.54 0.43
C ALA A 43 22.14 -4.30 1.81
N ASP A 44 22.63 -5.07 2.77
CA ASP A 44 22.31 -4.94 4.20
C ASP A 44 23.58 -4.55 4.96
N TYR A 45 23.48 -3.49 5.76
CA TYR A 45 24.55 -3.07 6.66
C TYR A 45 24.04 -3.05 8.11
N THR A 46 24.60 -3.95 8.92
CA THR A 46 24.29 -4.05 10.34
C THR A 46 25.43 -3.43 11.15
N PHE A 47 25.10 -2.57 12.10
CA PHE A 47 26.07 -1.89 12.95
C PHE A 47 25.53 -1.67 14.36
N LYS A 48 26.43 -1.38 15.29
CA LYS A 48 26.08 -1.00 16.67
C LYS A 48 26.37 0.47 16.86
N ALA A 49 25.42 1.17 17.50
CA ALA A 49 25.58 2.54 17.98
C ALA A 49 24.94 2.66 19.34
N ALA A 50 25.63 3.29 20.31
CA ALA A 50 25.17 3.41 21.70
C ALA A 50 24.73 2.05 22.30
N ASP A 51 25.52 0.99 22.09
CA ASP A 51 25.29 -0.40 22.51
C ASP A 51 24.00 -1.04 21.98
N ARG A 52 23.45 -0.53 20.89
CA ARG A 52 22.21 -0.99 20.27
C ARG A 52 22.45 -1.47 18.83
N ASN A 53 21.64 -2.38 18.37
CA ASN A 53 21.73 -2.94 17.04
C ASN A 53 20.88 -2.14 16.06
N PHE A 54 21.50 -1.72 14.95
CA PHE A 54 20.82 -1.07 13.84
C PHE A 54 21.10 -1.81 12.55
N LYS A 55 20.19 -1.70 11.62
CA LYS A 55 20.35 -2.24 10.26
C LYS A 55 19.83 -1.23 9.24
N LEU A 56 20.67 -0.97 8.24
CA LEU A 56 20.29 -0.24 7.03
C LEU A 56 20.20 -1.26 5.89
N SER A 57 19.05 -1.33 5.25
CA SER A 57 18.83 -2.12 4.04
C SER A 57 18.57 -1.17 2.88
N ALA A 58 19.22 -1.40 1.75
CA ALA A 58 19.02 -0.66 0.52
C ALA A 58 18.88 -1.65 -0.65
N GLU A 59 17.90 -1.40 -1.52
CA GLU A 59 17.64 -2.22 -2.70
C GLU A 59 17.39 -1.33 -3.90
N LEU A 60 18.03 -1.67 -5.02
CA LEU A 60 17.75 -1.12 -6.34
C LEU A 60 17.12 -2.20 -7.19
N TYR A 61 16.06 -1.88 -7.91
CA TYR A 61 15.42 -2.85 -8.78
C TYR A 61 15.03 -2.28 -10.14
N TYR A 62 15.07 -3.16 -11.13
CA TYR A 62 14.53 -2.94 -12.46
C TYR A 62 13.74 -4.18 -12.88
N LYS A 63 12.46 -3.97 -13.28
CA LYS A 63 11.55 -5.02 -13.72
C LYS A 63 11.10 -4.70 -15.15
N LYS A 64 11.44 -5.56 -16.10
CA LYS A 64 10.91 -5.51 -17.46
C LYS A 64 9.66 -6.38 -17.53
N LEU A 65 8.58 -5.81 -18.06
CA LEU A 65 7.27 -6.43 -18.16
C LEU A 65 6.91 -6.60 -19.63
N ASP A 66 6.76 -7.84 -20.11
CA ASP A 66 6.48 -8.11 -21.52
C ASP A 66 6.16 -9.61 -21.75
N PRO A 67 4.95 -9.99 -22.19
CA PRO A 67 3.77 -9.13 -22.39
C PRO A 67 2.99 -8.86 -21.11
N ILE A 68 2.16 -7.82 -21.09
CA ILE A 68 1.18 -7.52 -20.04
C ILE A 68 -0.21 -7.25 -20.62
N ASN A 69 -1.24 -7.59 -19.85
CA ASN A 69 -2.62 -7.21 -20.10
C ASN A 69 -2.92 -5.94 -19.32
N PRO A 70 -2.97 -4.76 -19.96
CA PRO A 70 -3.19 -3.51 -19.26
C PRO A 70 -4.61 -3.42 -18.71
N TYR A 71 -4.80 -2.55 -17.71
CA TYR A 71 -6.11 -2.27 -17.15
C TYR A 71 -6.24 -0.81 -16.73
N THR A 72 -7.48 -0.34 -16.67
CA THR A 72 -7.85 0.93 -16.06
C THR A 72 -8.62 0.70 -14.78
N VAL A 73 -8.65 1.71 -13.91
CA VAL A 73 -9.48 1.71 -12.70
C VAL A 73 -10.58 2.73 -12.87
N ASP A 74 -11.81 2.25 -12.96
CA ASP A 74 -13.03 3.06 -13.07
C ASP A 74 -13.78 3.01 -11.74
N ASN A 75 -13.75 4.09 -10.99
CA ASN A 75 -14.11 4.14 -9.57
C ASN A 75 -13.27 3.15 -8.75
N VAL A 76 -13.87 2.03 -8.35
CA VAL A 76 -13.21 0.92 -7.64
C VAL A 76 -13.17 -0.37 -8.48
N LYS A 77 -13.60 -0.30 -9.75
CA LYS A 77 -13.66 -1.46 -10.63
C LYS A 77 -12.46 -1.48 -11.55
N ILE A 78 -11.79 -2.63 -11.62
CA ILE A 78 -10.73 -2.89 -12.57
C ILE A 78 -11.37 -3.34 -13.88
N ARG A 79 -10.99 -2.67 -14.97
CA ARG A 79 -11.38 -2.99 -16.35
C ARG A 79 -10.13 -3.36 -17.13
N TYR A 80 -9.99 -4.63 -17.44
CA TYR A 80 -8.91 -5.13 -18.27
C TYR A 80 -9.19 -4.86 -19.75
N TYR A 81 -8.13 -4.62 -20.53
CA TYR A 81 -8.23 -4.59 -22.00
C TYR A 81 -8.55 -5.96 -22.57
N GLY A 82 -8.22 -7.02 -21.83
CA GLY A 82 -8.52 -8.39 -22.23
C GLY A 82 -7.61 -8.90 -23.35
N ASP A 83 -6.43 -8.31 -23.49
CA ASP A 83 -5.41 -8.68 -24.45
C ASP A 83 -4.01 -8.35 -23.93
N ASN A 84 -2.99 -9.06 -24.40
CA ASN A 84 -1.58 -8.83 -24.09
C ASN A 84 -0.98 -7.69 -24.94
N CYS A 85 -1.66 -6.55 -25.02
CA CYS A 85 -1.33 -5.47 -25.94
C CYS A 85 -0.34 -4.45 -25.36
N ALA A 86 0.25 -4.72 -24.20
CA ALA A 86 1.17 -3.79 -23.59
C ALA A 86 2.49 -4.42 -23.17
N LYS A 87 3.50 -3.56 -23.02
CA LYS A 87 4.81 -3.83 -22.44
C LYS A 87 5.22 -2.66 -21.56
N GLY A 88 6.07 -2.90 -20.58
CA GLY A 88 6.45 -1.83 -19.67
C GLY A 88 7.66 -2.14 -18.81
N TYR A 89 7.90 -1.24 -17.86
CA TYR A 89 8.92 -1.43 -16.84
C TYR A 89 8.50 -0.80 -15.52
N ALA A 90 9.11 -1.28 -14.45
CA ALA A 90 9.10 -0.62 -13.15
C ALA A 90 10.53 -0.63 -12.61
N MET A 91 11.02 0.51 -12.14
CA MET A 91 12.33 0.64 -11.52
C MET A 91 12.24 1.52 -10.28
N GLY A 92 13.12 1.27 -9.33
CA GLY A 92 13.08 2.06 -8.10
C GLY A 92 14.20 1.72 -7.15
N MET A 93 14.12 2.41 -6.01
CA MET A 93 15.01 2.24 -4.88
C MET A 93 14.17 2.16 -3.60
N ASP A 94 14.46 1.17 -2.78
CA ASP A 94 13.90 1.01 -1.45
C ASP A 94 15.03 1.11 -0.42
N VAL A 95 14.84 1.94 0.60
CA VAL A 95 15.77 2.09 1.72
C VAL A 95 14.98 1.90 3.00
N LYS A 96 15.48 1.06 3.89
CA LYS A 96 14.87 0.84 5.21
C LYS A 96 15.94 0.91 6.28
N PHE A 97 15.72 1.79 7.26
CA PHE A 97 16.52 1.87 8.46
C PHE A 97 15.67 1.38 9.63
N PHE A 98 16.17 0.41 10.37
CA PHE A 98 15.49 -0.13 11.52
C PHE A 98 16.46 -0.56 12.61
N GLY A 99 15.95 -0.65 13.83
CA GLY A 99 16.72 -1.06 14.98
C GLY A 99 16.05 -0.71 16.30
N GLU A 100 16.77 -0.99 17.33
CA GLU A 100 16.35 -0.79 18.70
C GLU A 100 16.71 0.64 19.15
N PHE A 101 15.85 1.63 18.84
CA PHE A 101 16.06 3.01 19.31
C PHE A 101 15.92 3.13 20.84
N VAL A 102 15.08 2.26 21.41
CA VAL A 102 14.90 2.09 22.84
C VAL A 102 15.01 0.61 23.18
N PRO A 103 15.72 0.23 24.28
CA PRO A 103 15.89 -1.18 24.64
C PRO A 103 14.57 -1.96 24.70
N GLY A 104 14.49 -3.07 23.95
CA GLY A 104 13.33 -3.95 23.90
C GLY A 104 12.21 -3.47 22.97
N THR A 105 12.45 -2.49 22.08
CA THR A 105 11.47 -2.04 21.08
C THR A 105 12.11 -1.85 19.71
N ASP A 106 11.48 -2.42 18.69
CA ASP A 106 11.89 -2.24 17.29
C ASP A 106 11.15 -1.08 16.64
N SER A 107 11.91 -0.18 16.05
CA SER A 107 11.36 0.94 15.27
C SER A 107 12.02 1.00 13.91
N TRP A 108 11.32 1.55 12.92
CA TRP A 108 11.87 1.62 11.57
C TRP A 108 11.28 2.79 10.78
N ILE A 109 12.07 3.25 9.83
CA ILE A 109 11.63 4.15 8.76
C ILE A 109 12.00 3.53 7.41
N SER A 110 11.11 3.62 6.46
CA SER A 110 11.35 3.20 5.09
C SER A 110 11.06 4.32 4.12
N PHE A 111 11.82 4.35 3.05
CA PHE A 111 11.69 5.28 1.95
C PHE A 111 11.79 4.52 0.65
N SER A 112 10.79 4.69 -0.22
CA SER A 112 10.73 4.08 -1.54
C SER A 112 10.53 5.15 -2.61
N LEU A 113 11.28 5.04 -3.69
CA LEU A 113 11.09 5.79 -4.92
C LEU A 113 10.82 4.80 -6.05
N MET A 114 9.80 5.06 -6.84
CA MET A 114 9.45 4.20 -7.96
C MET A 114 9.06 5.02 -9.19
N LYS A 115 9.58 4.60 -10.35
CA LYS A 115 9.08 5.00 -11.66
C LYS A 115 8.61 3.76 -12.40
N SER A 116 7.39 3.81 -12.93
CA SER A 116 6.84 2.76 -13.77
C SER A 116 6.15 3.36 -14.97
N GLU A 117 6.28 2.68 -16.09
CA GLU A 117 5.66 3.09 -17.35
C GLU A 117 5.31 1.85 -18.16
N GLN A 118 4.18 1.90 -18.84
CA GLN A 118 3.76 0.92 -19.84
C GLN A 118 3.49 1.62 -21.16
N THR A 119 3.70 0.90 -22.24
CA THR A 119 3.28 1.29 -23.59
C THR A 119 2.17 0.35 -24.02
N ILE A 120 0.98 0.89 -24.23
CA ILE A 120 -0.22 0.17 -24.65
C ILE A 120 -0.33 0.33 -26.16
N GLY A 121 -0.46 -0.77 -26.88
CA GLY A 121 -0.34 -0.75 -28.35
C GLY A 121 1.05 -0.29 -28.78
N GLU A 122 1.10 0.61 -29.74
CA GLU A 122 2.36 1.11 -30.31
C GLU A 122 2.82 2.46 -29.71
N THR A 123 1.89 3.28 -29.24
CA THR A 123 2.16 4.70 -28.97
C THR A 123 1.75 5.20 -27.59
N THR A 124 0.73 4.61 -26.98
CA THR A 124 0.16 5.15 -25.72
C THR A 124 1.06 4.84 -24.52
N LYS A 125 1.72 5.86 -24.00
CA LYS A 125 2.54 5.77 -22.78
C LYS A 125 1.75 6.17 -21.55
N ALA A 126 1.76 5.32 -20.55
CA ALA A 126 1.07 5.54 -19.28
C ALA A 126 1.83 4.95 -18.10
N PRO A 127 1.66 5.46 -16.88
CA PRO A 127 2.17 4.78 -15.70
C PRO A 127 1.42 3.46 -15.51
N LEU A 128 2.08 2.50 -14.86
CA LEU A 128 1.37 1.31 -14.39
C LEU A 128 0.32 1.70 -13.35
N PRO A 129 -0.88 1.11 -13.36
CA PRO A 129 -1.85 1.31 -12.29
C PRO A 129 -1.26 0.98 -10.91
N ASN A 130 -1.78 1.61 -9.85
CA ASN A 130 -1.33 1.41 -8.47
C ASN A 130 0.16 1.67 -8.23
N SER A 131 0.78 2.59 -8.99
CA SER A 131 2.18 2.94 -8.91
C SER A 131 2.40 4.32 -8.29
N PRO A 132 2.48 4.44 -6.94
CA PRO A 132 2.88 5.68 -6.31
C PRO A 132 4.34 5.98 -6.64
N SER A 133 4.67 7.26 -6.92
CA SER A 133 6.04 7.63 -7.27
C SER A 133 7.01 7.57 -6.09
N TYR A 134 6.48 7.68 -4.87
CA TYR A 134 7.23 7.58 -3.63
C TYR A 134 6.35 7.04 -2.49
N ASN A 135 6.99 6.46 -1.50
CA ASN A 135 6.37 6.05 -0.23
C ASN A 135 7.36 6.28 0.91
N VAL A 136 6.92 6.96 1.95
CA VAL A 136 7.66 7.10 3.22
C VAL A 136 6.78 6.52 4.31
N SER A 137 7.31 5.56 5.05
CA SER A 137 6.60 4.94 6.16
C SER A 137 7.48 4.93 7.40
N LEU A 138 6.88 5.26 8.52
CA LEU A 138 7.51 5.29 9.84
C LEU A 138 6.71 4.42 10.80
N PHE A 139 7.41 3.60 11.55
CA PHE A 139 6.90 2.95 12.74
C PHE A 139 7.86 3.19 13.89
N PHE A 140 7.38 3.81 14.94
CA PHE A 140 8.13 4.06 16.15
C PHE A 140 7.36 3.52 17.35
N GLN A 141 8.05 2.74 18.18
CA GLN A 141 7.50 2.22 19.43
C GLN A 141 8.50 2.49 20.53
N ASP A 142 8.00 2.97 21.66
CA ASP A 142 8.82 3.29 22.83
C ASP A 142 8.05 3.07 24.12
N TYR A 143 8.81 2.83 25.21
CA TYR A 143 8.29 2.96 26.56
C TYR A 143 8.35 4.42 26.99
N PHE A 144 7.35 4.88 27.73
CA PHE A 144 7.37 6.23 28.26
C PHE A 144 8.55 6.39 29.24
N PRO A 145 9.37 7.46 29.12
CA PRO A 145 10.54 7.65 29.95
C PRO A 145 10.20 7.53 31.44
N GLY A 146 10.89 6.63 32.14
CA GLY A 146 10.65 6.33 33.55
C GLY A 146 9.48 5.40 33.87
N TYR A 147 8.65 5.02 32.88
CA TYR A 147 7.45 4.18 33.10
C TYR A 147 7.43 3.00 32.14
N LYS A 148 8.11 1.92 32.47
CA LYS A 148 8.18 0.68 31.64
C LYS A 148 6.82 -0.01 31.40
N ARG A 149 5.77 0.42 32.09
CA ARG A 149 4.40 -0.07 31.93
C ARG A 149 3.61 0.69 30.85
N VAL A 150 4.14 1.78 30.34
CA VAL A 150 3.47 2.61 29.33
C VAL A 150 4.24 2.50 28.02
N LYS A 151 3.58 2.03 26.97
CA LYS A 151 4.12 1.98 25.60
C LYS A 151 3.40 2.98 24.71
N LEU A 152 4.16 3.73 23.96
CA LEU A 152 3.70 4.62 22.91
C LEU A 152 3.99 3.99 21.56
N ASN A 153 3.03 4.01 20.65
CA ASN A 153 3.18 3.62 19.24
C ASN A 153 2.85 4.79 18.34
N LEU A 154 3.72 5.08 17.39
CA LEU A 154 3.49 6.07 16.34
C LEU A 154 3.69 5.42 14.99
N LYS A 155 2.70 5.59 14.09
CA LYS A 155 2.81 5.18 12.68
C LYS A 155 2.58 6.40 11.80
N GLY A 156 3.43 6.55 10.78
CA GLY A 156 3.29 7.60 9.80
C GLY A 156 3.41 7.01 8.39
N VAL A 157 2.58 7.46 7.46
CA VAL A 157 2.67 7.09 6.05
C VAL A 157 2.40 8.32 5.20
N VAL A 158 3.28 8.53 4.21
CA VAL A 158 3.08 9.50 3.13
C VAL A 158 3.41 8.80 1.83
N ALA A 159 2.47 8.75 0.89
CA ALA A 159 2.67 8.12 -0.41
C ALA A 159 2.20 9.04 -1.54
N GLY A 160 2.88 8.97 -2.69
CA GLY A 160 2.48 9.67 -3.89
C GLY A 160 1.10 9.23 -4.38
N GLY A 161 0.37 10.15 -5.03
CA GLY A 161 -0.94 9.86 -5.60
C GLY A 161 -0.88 8.78 -6.68
N LEU A 162 -1.94 7.98 -6.77
CA LEU A 162 -2.09 6.92 -7.77
C LEU A 162 -2.58 7.50 -9.10
N PRO A 163 -2.13 6.97 -10.24
CA PRO A 163 -2.65 7.35 -11.54
C PRO A 163 -4.10 6.89 -11.71
N GLN A 164 -4.92 7.76 -12.28
CA GLN A 164 -6.33 7.54 -12.57
C GLN A 164 -6.64 7.99 -13.99
N THR A 165 -7.54 7.28 -14.66
CA THR A 165 -8.08 7.66 -15.96
C THR A 165 -9.49 8.22 -15.85
N ILE A 166 -9.96 8.91 -16.87
CA ILE A 166 -11.37 9.30 -16.99
C ILE A 166 -12.19 8.05 -17.29
N PRO A 167 -13.31 7.78 -16.59
CA PRO A 167 -14.13 6.60 -16.82
C PRO A 167 -14.61 6.46 -18.26
N GLY A 168 -14.55 5.23 -18.77
CA GLY A 168 -14.94 4.91 -20.15
C GLY A 168 -13.94 5.37 -21.22
N GLN A 169 -12.88 6.08 -20.81
CA GLN A 169 -11.78 6.48 -21.67
C GLN A 169 -10.50 5.77 -21.18
N GLY A 170 -9.76 5.16 -22.08
CA GLY A 170 -8.49 4.52 -21.75
C GLY A 170 -7.38 5.54 -21.45
N TYR A 171 -6.16 5.04 -21.31
CA TYR A 171 -4.98 5.90 -21.15
C TYR A 171 -4.69 6.79 -22.36
N GLU A 172 -5.32 6.50 -23.51
CA GLU A 172 -5.26 7.27 -24.75
C GLU A 172 -5.79 8.71 -24.56
N ALA A 173 -6.79 8.88 -23.68
CA ALA A 173 -7.35 10.20 -23.34
C ALA A 173 -6.56 10.94 -22.24
N GLY A 174 -5.51 10.30 -21.70
CA GLY A 174 -4.70 10.85 -20.65
C GLY A 174 -5.00 10.28 -19.25
N TYR A 175 -4.22 10.72 -18.29
CA TYR A 175 -4.36 10.35 -16.88
C TYR A 175 -4.00 11.51 -15.96
N PHE A 176 -4.46 11.45 -14.73
CA PHE A 176 -4.07 12.36 -13.64
C PHE A 176 -3.68 11.56 -12.41
N ARG A 177 -3.08 12.20 -11.41
CA ARG A 177 -2.77 11.54 -10.13
C ARG A 177 -3.69 12.05 -9.02
N THR A 178 -4.13 11.12 -8.16
CA THR A 178 -4.83 11.49 -6.94
C THR A 178 -3.92 12.34 -6.03
N PRO A 179 -4.45 13.12 -5.09
CA PRO A 179 -3.66 13.73 -4.04
C PRO A 179 -2.83 12.69 -3.27
N ALA A 180 -1.69 13.12 -2.75
CA ALA A 180 -0.84 12.24 -1.94
C ALA A 180 -1.58 11.71 -0.72
N TYR A 181 -1.46 10.41 -0.46
CA TYR A 181 -1.95 9.76 0.75
C TYR A 181 -1.10 10.18 1.94
N LYS A 182 -1.74 10.56 3.04
CA LYS A 182 -1.06 10.96 4.29
C LYS A 182 -1.84 10.43 5.47
N ARG A 183 -1.17 9.75 6.39
CA ARG A 183 -1.81 9.24 7.61
C ARG A 183 -0.82 9.18 8.76
N VAL A 184 -1.27 9.58 9.94
CA VAL A 184 -0.56 9.41 11.21
C VAL A 184 -1.51 8.74 12.18
N ASP A 185 -1.04 7.65 12.80
CA ASP A 185 -1.74 6.92 13.85
C ASP A 185 -0.91 6.98 15.12
N ILE A 186 -1.57 7.15 16.26
CA ILE A 186 -0.94 7.11 17.58
C ILE A 186 -1.66 6.10 18.46
N GLY A 187 -0.91 5.36 19.24
CA GLY A 187 -1.45 4.39 20.20
C GLY A 187 -0.72 4.46 21.53
N LEU A 188 -1.45 4.32 22.60
CA LEU A 188 -0.94 4.21 23.96
C LEU A 188 -1.38 2.86 24.53
N SER A 189 -0.47 2.16 25.20
CA SER A 189 -0.78 0.91 25.91
C SER A 189 -0.24 0.99 27.33
N TYR A 190 -1.02 0.49 28.29
CA TYR A 190 -0.66 0.41 29.70
C TYR A 190 -0.71 -1.04 30.17
N GLN A 191 0.36 -1.51 30.81
CA GLN A 191 0.43 -2.84 31.43
C GLN A 191 -0.29 -2.78 32.77
N LEU A 192 -1.48 -3.40 32.82
CA LEU A 192 -2.28 -3.51 34.05
C LEU A 192 -1.62 -4.48 35.04
N ALA A 193 -1.11 -5.61 34.53
CA ALA A 193 -0.42 -6.61 35.34
C ALA A 193 0.67 -7.31 34.51
N GLY A 194 1.76 -7.71 35.13
CA GLY A 194 2.86 -8.43 34.53
C GLY A 194 3.46 -9.45 35.48
N GLY A 195 4.30 -10.36 34.98
CA GLY A 195 4.80 -11.54 35.68
C GLY A 195 5.41 -11.35 37.08
N ASN A 196 5.83 -10.12 37.42
CA ASN A 196 6.38 -9.77 38.73
C ASN A 196 5.35 -9.16 39.70
N ASP A 197 4.10 -9.03 39.30
CA ASP A 197 3.05 -8.45 40.12
C ASP A 197 2.40 -9.50 41.01
N ALA A 198 2.24 -9.22 42.31
CA ALA A 198 1.64 -10.13 43.30
C ALA A 198 0.21 -10.59 42.96
N ILE A 199 -0.48 -9.89 42.05
CA ILE A 199 -1.81 -10.28 41.55
C ILE A 199 -1.72 -11.48 40.61
N MET A 200 -0.56 -11.66 39.92
CA MET A 200 -0.34 -12.80 39.00
C MET A 200 -0.14 -14.12 39.69
N ASP A 201 0.18 -14.12 41.00
CA ASP A 201 0.34 -15.37 41.78
C ASP A 201 -0.99 -15.89 42.36
N LYS A 202 -2.11 -15.16 42.13
CA LYS A 202 -3.38 -15.47 42.77
C LYS A 202 -4.46 -15.94 41.79
N GLY A 203 -5.11 -17.05 42.15
CA GLY A 203 -6.33 -17.54 41.50
C GLY A 203 -6.20 -17.72 39.98
N LEU A 204 -7.13 -17.15 39.23
CA LEU A 204 -7.21 -17.26 37.77
C LEU A 204 -6.03 -16.57 37.05
N PHE A 205 -5.45 -15.55 37.66
CA PHE A 205 -4.34 -14.78 37.10
C PHE A 205 -3.02 -15.55 37.07
N ARG A 206 -2.88 -16.63 37.81
CA ARG A 206 -1.67 -17.47 37.85
C ARG A 206 -1.28 -18.05 36.49
N HIS A 207 -2.22 -18.18 35.57
CA HIS A 207 -1.99 -18.72 34.25
C HIS A 207 -1.71 -17.62 33.19
N LEU A 208 -1.70 -16.38 33.62
CA LEU A 208 -1.47 -15.22 32.74
C LEU A 208 -0.03 -14.70 32.93
N LYS A 209 0.58 -14.22 31.86
CA LYS A 209 1.90 -13.59 31.89
C LYS A 209 1.80 -12.07 31.93
N ASN A 210 0.91 -11.51 31.11
CA ASN A 210 0.73 -10.05 31.04
C ASN A 210 -0.72 -9.71 30.71
N ILE A 211 -1.15 -8.55 31.20
CA ILE A 211 -2.42 -7.93 30.81
C ILE A 211 -2.13 -6.49 30.40
N TRP A 212 -2.46 -6.15 29.16
CA TRP A 212 -2.33 -4.80 28.62
C TRP A 212 -3.67 -4.24 28.21
N ILE A 213 -3.91 -2.97 28.51
CA ILE A 213 -4.99 -2.20 27.93
C ILE A 213 -4.38 -1.14 27.01
N GLY A 214 -5.03 -0.87 25.88
CA GLY A 214 -4.54 0.11 24.92
C GLY A 214 -5.66 0.90 24.29
N ALA A 215 -5.32 2.10 23.85
CA ALA A 215 -6.16 2.96 23.05
C ALA A 215 -5.36 3.47 21.84
N ASP A 216 -5.98 3.46 20.67
CA ASP A 216 -5.37 3.93 19.45
C ASP A 216 -6.25 4.98 18.78
N VAL A 217 -5.64 5.99 18.19
CA VAL A 217 -6.29 6.97 17.31
C VAL A 217 -5.71 6.81 15.91
N PHE A 218 -6.51 6.29 15.01
CA PHE A 218 -6.16 6.18 13.60
C PHE A 218 -6.50 7.47 12.86
N ASN A 219 -5.64 7.86 11.92
CA ASN A 219 -5.76 9.11 11.19
C ASN A 219 -5.91 10.32 12.13
N LEU A 220 -4.91 10.50 13.00
CA LEU A 220 -4.88 11.50 14.08
C LEU A 220 -5.29 12.90 13.62
N PHE A 221 -4.85 13.32 12.44
CA PHE A 221 -5.13 14.65 11.89
C PHE A 221 -6.44 14.73 11.10
N GLY A 222 -7.19 13.61 10.96
CA GLY A 222 -8.43 13.58 10.20
C GLY A 222 -8.27 13.91 8.72
N ILE A 223 -7.12 13.57 8.12
CA ILE A 223 -6.82 13.88 6.73
C ILE A 223 -7.79 13.11 5.81
N LYS A 224 -8.41 13.82 4.90
CA LYS A 224 -9.30 13.25 3.89
C LYS A 224 -8.49 12.67 2.73
N ASN A 225 -8.10 11.41 2.85
CA ASN A 225 -7.38 10.69 1.79
C ASN A 225 -8.36 10.23 0.72
N VAL A 226 -8.07 10.54 -0.53
CA VAL A 226 -8.89 10.14 -1.68
C VAL A 226 -8.61 8.68 -2.02
N SER A 227 -9.65 7.86 -2.08
CA SER A 227 -9.58 6.46 -2.52
C SER A 227 -9.82 6.32 -4.02
N SER A 228 -10.83 7.02 -4.52
CA SER A 228 -11.28 7.00 -5.91
C SER A 228 -12.11 8.25 -6.20
N TYR A 229 -12.57 8.38 -7.44
CA TYR A 229 -13.52 9.43 -7.81
C TYR A 229 -14.80 8.82 -8.35
N TYR A 230 -15.94 9.37 -7.94
CA TYR A 230 -17.20 9.20 -8.66
C TYR A 230 -17.30 10.29 -9.72
N TRP A 231 -17.67 9.91 -10.92
CA TRP A 231 -17.91 10.85 -12.00
C TRP A 231 -19.40 11.03 -12.16
N ILE A 232 -19.82 12.29 -12.10
CA ILE A 232 -21.21 12.68 -12.31
C ILE A 232 -21.26 13.59 -13.54
N THR A 233 -22.31 13.45 -14.33
CA THR A 233 -22.54 14.27 -15.51
C THR A 233 -23.77 15.17 -15.25
N ASP A 234 -23.62 16.46 -15.47
CA ASP A 234 -24.73 17.41 -15.33
C ASP A 234 -25.65 17.43 -16.55
N ALA A 235 -26.67 18.27 -16.48
CA ALA A 235 -27.65 18.44 -17.57
C ALA A 235 -27.04 19.01 -18.87
N TYR A 236 -25.84 19.61 -18.79
CA TYR A 236 -25.10 20.15 -19.92
C TYR A 236 -24.02 19.18 -20.44
N ASN A 237 -24.06 17.93 -19.99
CA ASN A 237 -23.09 16.87 -20.33
C ASN A 237 -21.65 17.16 -19.87
N VAL A 238 -21.48 18.01 -18.85
CA VAL A 238 -20.17 18.27 -18.23
C VAL A 238 -19.91 17.24 -17.12
N GLN A 239 -18.73 16.63 -17.13
CA GLN A 239 -18.33 15.62 -16.15
C GLN A 239 -17.58 16.25 -14.97
N TYR A 240 -17.97 15.88 -13.76
CA TYR A 240 -17.34 16.31 -12.52
C TYR A 240 -16.80 15.12 -11.74
N ALA A 241 -15.55 15.22 -11.29
CA ALA A 241 -14.90 14.23 -10.43
C ALA A 241 -15.22 14.51 -8.96
N VAL A 242 -16.05 13.70 -8.35
CA VAL A 242 -16.39 13.79 -6.92
C VAL A 242 -15.52 12.82 -6.13
N PRO A 243 -14.64 13.30 -5.22
CA PRO A 243 -13.74 12.41 -4.49
C PRO A 243 -14.49 11.51 -3.51
N ASN A 244 -14.15 10.23 -3.53
CA ASN A 244 -14.53 9.25 -2.53
C ASN A 244 -13.38 9.11 -1.53
N TYR A 245 -13.64 9.42 -0.26
CA TYR A 245 -12.62 9.45 0.76
C TYR A 245 -12.53 8.12 1.51
N LEU A 246 -11.33 7.74 1.89
CA LEU A 246 -11.08 6.70 2.88
C LEU A 246 -11.61 7.12 4.24
N THR A 247 -11.67 6.15 5.15
CA THR A 247 -12.15 6.35 6.53
C THR A 247 -11.41 7.49 7.23
N GLY A 248 -12.16 8.39 7.86
CA GLY A 248 -11.65 9.48 8.65
C GLY A 248 -10.98 9.02 9.95
N ARG A 249 -10.97 9.90 10.97
CA ARG A 249 -10.44 9.55 12.29
C ARG A 249 -11.27 8.46 12.95
N GLN A 250 -10.57 7.48 13.55
CA GLN A 250 -11.19 6.37 14.28
C GLN A 250 -10.49 6.19 15.63
N PHE A 251 -11.27 5.81 16.62
CA PHE A 251 -10.78 5.44 17.95
C PHE A 251 -10.95 3.94 18.13
N ASN A 252 -9.93 3.31 18.68
CA ASN A 252 -9.91 1.88 18.97
C ASN A 252 -9.45 1.66 20.41
N ALA A 253 -10.08 0.73 21.10
CA ALA A 253 -9.63 0.25 22.40
C ALA A 253 -9.32 -1.24 22.29
N ARG A 254 -8.26 -1.70 22.98
CA ARG A 254 -7.84 -3.10 22.97
C ARG A 254 -7.48 -3.59 24.36
N LEU A 255 -7.73 -4.85 24.60
CA LEU A 255 -7.26 -5.63 25.74
C LEU A 255 -6.42 -6.79 25.20
N ILE A 256 -5.20 -6.93 25.69
CA ILE A 256 -4.29 -8.03 25.35
C ILE A 256 -4.03 -8.81 26.62
N VAL A 257 -4.22 -10.11 26.54
CA VAL A 257 -3.99 -11.03 27.65
C VAL A 257 -3.05 -12.13 27.15
N ASP A 258 -1.85 -12.21 27.73
CA ASP A 258 -0.84 -13.21 27.41
C ASP A 258 -0.93 -14.36 28.44
N PHE A 259 -0.95 -15.60 27.97
CA PHE A 259 -1.05 -16.82 28.77
C PHE A 259 0.30 -17.54 28.92
#